data_ae91ac4209e2eb71738c4a81762b4cf0
#
_entry.id   ae91ac4209e2eb71738c4a81762b4cf0
#
_cell.length_a   1.000
_cell.length_b   1.000
_cell.length_c   1.000
_cell.angle_alpha   90.00
_cell.angle_beta   90.00
_cell.angle_gamma   90.00
#
_symmetry.space_group_name_H-M   'P 1'
#
loop_
_entity.id
_entity.type
_entity.pdbx_description
1 polymer ?
#
loop_
_entity_poly.entity_id
_entity_poly.type
_entity_poly.pdbx_seq_one_letter_code
_entity_poly.pdbx_strand_id
1 'polypeptide(L)'
;MPFSRITVTAPATTANLGPGFDVFGLALEQPSDEVTVALISKGVKIEVTGLSASTILTAPEKNTAGVVANQMLKEFSLKAGVLIKIEKGILPGMGLGSSAASAAAVAYGLNRIFDLKLDNTQLIRLAAKGEIASAGYEHADNVSAAICGDFVIIKSYNPLEIVNLKSPPDMEVCVAFPHMRTPAHKTRKARSVVSKLVPIEKVTQNIGKAAAMAIGFATGDVDLVGESMSDAVVEPARAFLIPGYEQVKENALRAGACGVAVSGAGPAMISVVNKKKADASKVASAMKAGFESAGLKATAFATRPGKGVSLLELE
;
A
#
# COMPACT_ATOMS: atom_id res chain seq x y z
N MET A 1 3.41 -27.48 17.72
CA MET A 1 2.83 -26.45 16.84
C MET A 1 1.46 -26.93 16.44
N PRO A 2 0.41 -26.16 16.62
CA PRO A 2 -0.96 -26.61 16.33
C PRO A 2 -1.24 -26.71 14.82
N PHE A 3 -0.47 -25.99 13.99
CA PHE A 3 -0.72 -25.87 12.55
C PHE A 3 0.56 -26.03 11.76
N SER A 4 0.45 -26.55 10.53
CA SER A 4 1.57 -26.75 9.60
C SER A 4 1.49 -25.83 8.38
N ARG A 5 0.30 -25.28 8.11
CA ARG A 5 0.00 -24.44 6.94
C ARG A 5 -1.07 -23.44 7.25
N ILE A 6 -0.95 -22.26 6.65
CA ILE A 6 -1.94 -21.19 6.68
C ILE A 6 -2.02 -20.50 5.33
N THR A 7 -3.23 -20.21 4.89
CA THR A 7 -3.49 -19.36 3.72
C THR A 7 -4.19 -18.09 4.18
N VAL A 8 -3.69 -16.96 3.74
CA VAL A 8 -4.20 -15.63 4.09
C VAL A 8 -4.39 -14.78 2.84
N THR A 9 -5.34 -13.86 2.88
CA THR A 9 -5.44 -12.77 1.91
C THR A 9 -4.81 -11.51 2.47
N ALA A 10 -4.06 -10.79 1.64
CA ALA A 10 -3.44 -9.53 1.99
C ALA A 10 -3.84 -8.44 0.97
N PRO A 11 -4.41 -7.31 1.41
CA PRO A 11 -4.97 -6.31 0.54
C PRO A 11 -3.92 -5.47 -0.16
N ALA A 12 -4.28 -4.89 -1.31
CA ALA A 12 -3.58 -3.74 -1.85
C ALA A 12 -3.69 -2.56 -0.89
N THR A 13 -2.73 -1.67 -0.97
CA THR A 13 -2.71 -0.46 -0.14
C THR A 13 -2.31 0.75 -0.98
N THR A 14 -2.76 1.91 -0.55
CA THR A 14 -2.26 3.19 -1.04
C THR A 14 -1.64 3.96 0.11
N ALA A 15 -0.56 4.66 -0.15
CA ALA A 15 0.16 5.44 0.85
C ALA A 15 0.24 6.91 0.45
N ASN A 16 0.56 7.74 1.40
CA ASN A 16 0.70 9.20 1.33
C ASN A 16 -0.65 9.94 1.26
N LEU A 17 -1.58 9.56 0.42
CA LEU A 17 -2.90 10.20 0.21
C LEU A 17 -2.81 11.73 0.04
N GLY A 18 -1.75 12.22 -0.61
CA GLY A 18 -1.41 13.63 -0.71
C GLY A 18 -0.45 14.06 0.40
N PRO A 19 -0.89 14.75 1.47
CA PRO A 19 0.00 15.43 2.42
C PRO A 19 0.68 14.51 3.44
N GLY A 20 0.31 13.24 3.50
CA GLY A 20 0.80 12.27 4.50
C GLY A 20 2.01 11.45 4.05
N PHE A 21 2.99 12.06 3.41
CA PHE A 21 4.20 11.37 2.94
C PHE A 21 4.90 10.59 4.04
N ASP A 22 5.06 9.27 3.83
CA ASP A 22 5.61 8.29 4.79
C ASP A 22 4.82 8.17 6.11
N VAL A 23 3.63 8.79 6.20
CA VAL A 23 2.81 8.84 7.42
C VAL A 23 1.47 8.15 7.23
N PHE A 24 0.83 8.31 6.07
CA PHE A 24 -0.52 7.81 5.83
C PHE A 24 -0.51 6.55 4.96
N GLY A 25 -1.29 5.55 5.40
CA GLY A 25 -1.60 4.34 4.65
C GLY A 25 -3.09 4.04 4.68
N LEU A 26 -3.61 3.52 3.57
CA LEU A 26 -5.00 3.08 3.46
C LEU A 26 -5.03 1.70 2.80
N ALA A 27 -5.69 0.74 3.43
CA ALA A 27 -5.96 -0.56 2.82
C ALA A 27 -7.13 -0.45 1.84
N LEU A 28 -7.05 -1.20 0.74
CA LEU A 28 -8.08 -1.29 -0.27
C LEU A 28 -8.76 -2.65 -0.20
N GLU A 29 -10.08 -2.71 -0.40
CA GLU A 29 -10.83 -3.97 -0.40
C GLU A 29 -10.34 -4.89 -1.53
N GLN A 30 -10.01 -4.32 -2.68
CA GLN A 30 -9.47 -5.00 -3.85
C GLN A 30 -8.48 -4.11 -4.60
N PRO A 31 -7.51 -4.72 -5.30
CA PRO A 31 -7.17 -6.14 -5.38
C PRO A 31 -6.47 -6.66 -4.12
N SER A 32 -6.25 -7.97 -4.04
CA SER A 32 -5.50 -8.62 -2.96
C SER A 32 -4.58 -9.71 -3.49
N ASP A 33 -3.54 -10.04 -2.72
CA ASP A 33 -2.74 -11.25 -2.92
C ASP A 33 -3.26 -12.37 -2.02
N GLU A 34 -3.14 -13.61 -2.48
CA GLU A 34 -3.30 -14.80 -1.65
C GLU A 34 -1.93 -15.39 -1.34
N VAL A 35 -1.66 -15.62 -0.06
CA VAL A 35 -0.35 -16.11 0.39
C VAL A 35 -0.52 -17.31 1.29
N THR A 36 0.06 -18.45 0.87
CA THR A 36 0.17 -19.65 1.69
C THR A 36 1.55 -19.73 2.31
N VAL A 37 1.59 -19.90 3.63
CA VAL A 37 2.80 -20.17 4.41
C VAL A 37 2.71 -21.57 4.96
N ALA A 38 3.66 -22.44 4.62
CA ALA A 38 3.70 -23.83 5.06
C ALA A 38 5.06 -24.17 5.66
N LEU A 39 5.07 -25.03 6.70
CA LEU A 39 6.31 -25.50 7.31
C LEU A 39 6.98 -26.54 6.42
N ILE A 40 8.30 -26.45 6.30
CA ILE A 40 9.17 -27.44 5.66
C ILE A 40 10.34 -27.77 6.58
N SER A 41 11.14 -28.77 6.22
CA SER A 41 12.24 -29.23 7.07
C SER A 41 13.33 -28.17 7.27
N LYS A 42 13.68 -27.37 6.23
CA LYS A 42 14.79 -26.44 6.30
C LYS A 42 14.70 -25.32 5.26
N GLY A 43 15.17 -24.14 5.65
CA GLY A 43 15.35 -22.99 4.76
C GLY A 43 14.03 -22.26 4.43
N VAL A 44 14.14 -21.21 3.62
CA VAL A 44 13.00 -20.48 3.09
C VAL A 44 12.93 -20.71 1.58
N LYS A 45 11.74 -21.09 1.09
CA LYS A 45 11.47 -21.26 -0.34
C LYS A 45 10.30 -20.37 -0.74
N ILE A 46 10.35 -19.80 -1.93
CA ILE A 46 9.32 -18.90 -2.44
C ILE A 46 8.88 -19.38 -3.83
N GLU A 47 7.59 -19.52 -3.99
CA GLU A 47 6.91 -19.79 -5.26
C GLU A 47 5.95 -18.61 -5.53
N VAL A 48 5.94 -18.11 -6.76
CA VAL A 48 5.09 -16.97 -7.14
C VAL A 48 4.31 -17.31 -8.40
N THR A 49 3.02 -17.06 -8.36
CA THR A 49 2.07 -17.20 -9.47
C THR A 49 1.26 -15.92 -9.65
N GLY A 50 0.39 -15.85 -10.66
CA GLY A 50 -0.50 -14.72 -10.89
C GLY A 50 0.16 -13.55 -11.63
N LEU A 51 -0.28 -12.31 -11.34
CA LEU A 51 0.09 -11.12 -12.10
C LEU A 51 1.59 -10.82 -12.04
N SER A 52 2.23 -10.79 -13.22
CA SER A 52 3.67 -10.49 -13.37
C SER A 52 4.60 -11.37 -12.53
N ALA A 53 4.22 -12.60 -12.19
CA ALA A 53 5.00 -13.52 -11.38
C ALA A 53 6.44 -13.70 -11.87
N SER A 54 6.65 -13.78 -13.21
CA SER A 54 7.96 -13.94 -13.84
C SER A 54 8.94 -12.77 -13.58
N THR A 55 8.45 -11.63 -13.12
CA THR A 55 9.29 -10.45 -12.82
C THR A 55 9.71 -10.38 -11.35
N ILE A 56 9.15 -11.24 -10.50
CA ILE A 56 9.39 -11.22 -9.05
C ILE A 56 10.52 -12.19 -8.71
N LEU A 57 11.52 -11.67 -8.01
CA LEU A 57 12.66 -12.49 -7.55
C LEU A 57 12.19 -13.46 -6.46
N THR A 58 12.53 -14.74 -6.60
CA THR A 58 12.19 -15.80 -5.62
C THR A 58 13.33 -16.12 -4.67
N ALA A 59 14.50 -15.54 -4.84
CA ALA A 59 15.61 -15.65 -3.87
C ALA A 59 15.18 -14.99 -2.55
N PRO A 60 15.16 -15.72 -1.41
CA PRO A 60 14.56 -15.23 -0.17
C PRO A 60 15.19 -13.93 0.37
N GLU A 61 16.47 -13.72 0.16
CA GLU A 61 17.20 -12.52 0.58
C GLU A 61 16.92 -11.28 -0.30
N LYS A 62 16.29 -11.49 -1.47
CA LYS A 62 15.93 -10.44 -2.45
C LYS A 62 14.42 -10.27 -2.60
N ASN A 63 13.65 -11.02 -1.86
CA ASN A 63 12.19 -10.99 -1.87
C ASN A 63 11.68 -10.53 -0.50
N THR A 64 10.79 -9.57 -0.49
CA THR A 64 10.23 -8.96 0.72
C THR A 64 9.67 -10.02 1.69
N ALA A 65 8.86 -10.96 1.18
CA ALA A 65 8.31 -12.06 1.97
C ALA A 65 9.39 -12.97 2.56
N GLY A 66 10.44 -13.26 1.78
CA GLY A 66 11.57 -14.07 2.24
C GLY A 66 12.41 -13.40 3.30
N VAL A 67 12.64 -12.09 3.18
CA VAL A 67 13.35 -11.29 4.19
C VAL A 67 12.59 -11.32 5.51
N VAL A 68 11.27 -11.11 5.49
CA VAL A 68 10.43 -11.20 6.69
C VAL A 68 10.49 -12.59 7.31
N ALA A 69 10.36 -13.65 6.51
CA ALA A 69 10.43 -15.03 7.00
C ALA A 69 11.79 -15.32 7.67
N ASN A 70 12.90 -15.00 6.99
CA ASN A 70 14.23 -15.19 7.54
C ASN A 70 14.46 -14.40 8.84
N GLN A 71 13.97 -13.15 8.89
CA GLN A 71 14.04 -12.31 10.08
C GLN A 71 13.28 -12.93 11.26
N MET A 72 12.03 -13.37 11.04
CA MET A 72 11.23 -13.97 12.10
C MET A 72 11.78 -15.30 12.57
N LEU A 73 12.22 -16.19 11.65
CA LEU A 73 12.85 -17.46 12.01
C LEU A 73 14.08 -17.23 12.92
N LYS A 74 14.88 -16.21 12.61
CA LYS A 74 16.06 -15.85 13.40
C LYS A 74 15.69 -15.20 14.75
N GLU A 75 14.83 -14.17 14.74
CA GLU A 75 14.49 -13.36 15.91
C GLU A 75 13.82 -14.20 17.00
N PHE A 76 12.96 -15.16 16.59
CA PHE A 76 12.24 -16.06 17.51
C PHE A 76 12.90 -17.45 17.64
N SER A 77 14.09 -17.66 17.09
CA SER A 77 14.83 -18.93 17.17
C SER A 77 14.00 -20.14 16.71
N LEU A 78 13.19 -19.97 15.66
CA LEU A 78 12.26 -20.98 15.16
C LEU A 78 13.02 -22.09 14.40
N LYS A 79 12.90 -23.34 14.85
CA LYS A 79 13.59 -24.50 14.27
C LYS A 79 12.74 -25.15 13.17
N ALA A 80 12.45 -24.42 12.11
CA ALA A 80 11.71 -24.94 10.95
C ALA A 80 12.17 -24.20 9.68
N GLY A 81 11.90 -24.79 8.53
CA GLY A 81 11.90 -24.09 7.26
C GLY A 81 10.50 -23.65 6.88
N VAL A 82 10.38 -22.77 5.89
CA VAL A 82 9.13 -22.19 5.43
C VAL A 82 9.05 -22.21 3.91
N LEU A 83 7.95 -22.71 3.37
CA LEU A 83 7.55 -22.52 1.98
C LEU A 83 6.49 -21.42 1.92
N ILE A 84 6.75 -20.41 1.11
CA ILE A 84 5.84 -19.29 0.88
C ILE A 84 5.37 -19.38 -0.57
N LYS A 85 4.05 -19.57 -0.76
CA LYS A 85 3.42 -19.50 -2.09
C LYS A 85 2.63 -18.20 -2.17
N ILE A 86 2.90 -17.40 -3.19
CA ILE A 86 2.27 -16.08 -3.39
C ILE A 86 1.51 -16.13 -4.72
N GLU A 87 0.21 -16.03 -4.67
CA GLU A 87 -0.63 -15.76 -5.82
C GLU A 87 -0.88 -14.24 -5.92
N LYS A 88 -0.28 -13.61 -6.93
CA LYS A 88 -0.31 -12.15 -7.10
C LYS A 88 -1.61 -11.70 -7.77
N GLY A 89 -2.48 -11.05 -7.02
CA GLY A 89 -3.60 -10.27 -7.53
C GLY A 89 -3.29 -8.77 -7.62
N ILE A 90 -2.22 -8.33 -6.92
CA ILE A 90 -1.77 -6.93 -6.90
C ILE A 90 -0.62 -6.76 -7.87
N LEU A 91 -0.81 -5.95 -8.92
CA LEU A 91 0.23 -5.71 -9.94
C LEU A 91 1.45 -5.02 -9.32
N PRO A 92 2.66 -5.64 -9.39
CA PRO A 92 3.87 -5.07 -8.83
C PRO A 92 4.27 -3.76 -9.51
N GLY A 93 4.87 -2.85 -8.73
CA GLY A 93 5.45 -1.63 -9.26
C GLY A 93 4.46 -0.49 -9.52
N MET A 94 3.16 -0.68 -9.33
CA MET A 94 2.16 0.36 -9.61
C MET A 94 2.00 1.38 -8.47
N GLY A 95 2.51 1.12 -7.28
CA GLY A 95 2.29 1.99 -6.11
C GLY A 95 1.10 1.53 -5.26
N LEU A 96 0.70 0.27 -5.39
CA LEU A 96 -0.44 -0.33 -4.68
C LEU A 96 0.00 -1.30 -3.57
N GLY A 97 1.17 -1.10 -2.99
CA GLY A 97 1.64 -1.87 -1.84
C GLY A 97 1.86 -3.36 -2.07
N SER A 98 2.13 -3.80 -3.32
CA SER A 98 2.26 -5.23 -3.66
C SER A 98 3.33 -5.97 -2.84
N SER A 99 4.47 -5.35 -2.50
CA SER A 99 5.50 -5.91 -1.62
C SER A 99 5.04 -5.91 -0.16
N ALA A 100 4.39 -4.86 0.28
CA ALA A 100 3.86 -4.73 1.64
C ALA A 100 2.78 -5.78 1.94
N ALA A 101 1.92 -6.10 0.98
CA ALA A 101 0.94 -7.18 1.08
C ALA A 101 1.62 -8.53 1.33
N SER A 102 2.64 -8.88 0.54
CA SER A 102 3.39 -10.13 0.72
C SER A 102 4.14 -10.16 2.07
N ALA A 103 4.72 -9.03 2.51
CA ALA A 103 5.38 -8.91 3.81
C ALA A 103 4.40 -9.09 4.98
N ALA A 104 3.26 -8.41 4.93
CA ALA A 104 2.19 -8.49 5.93
C ALA A 104 1.63 -9.91 6.05
N ALA A 105 1.37 -10.56 4.91
CA ALA A 105 0.87 -11.93 4.87
C ALA A 105 1.82 -12.92 5.56
N VAL A 106 3.11 -12.84 5.28
CA VAL A 106 4.10 -13.74 5.88
C VAL A 106 4.27 -13.46 7.37
N ALA A 107 4.34 -12.19 7.79
CA ALA A 107 4.41 -11.84 9.20
C ALA A 107 3.20 -12.37 9.97
N TYR A 108 2.00 -12.15 9.45
CA TYR A 108 0.76 -12.65 10.03
C TYR A 108 0.72 -14.19 10.05
N GLY A 109 1.05 -14.83 8.93
CA GLY A 109 1.04 -16.29 8.80
C GLY A 109 1.98 -16.98 9.80
N LEU A 110 3.21 -16.53 9.91
CA LEU A 110 4.19 -17.06 10.87
C LEU A 110 3.77 -16.81 12.32
N ASN A 111 3.22 -15.62 12.63
CA ASN A 111 2.68 -15.34 13.95
C ASN A 111 1.60 -16.36 14.35
N ARG A 112 0.73 -16.73 13.41
CA ARG A 112 -0.35 -17.70 13.64
C ARG A 112 0.15 -19.14 13.75
N ILE A 113 1.03 -19.59 12.83
CA ILE A 113 1.58 -20.96 12.82
C ILE A 113 2.34 -21.26 14.10
N PHE A 114 3.19 -20.33 14.53
CA PHE A 114 4.05 -20.52 15.71
C PHE A 114 3.44 -20.00 17.01
N ASP A 115 2.21 -19.46 16.95
CA ASP A 115 1.49 -18.91 18.11
C ASP A 115 2.33 -17.87 18.90
N LEU A 116 3.00 -16.97 18.18
CA LEU A 116 3.94 -16.01 18.77
C LEU A 116 3.27 -14.91 19.59
N LYS A 117 1.94 -14.75 19.48
CA LYS A 117 1.14 -13.74 20.20
C LYS A 117 1.59 -12.29 19.95
N LEU A 118 2.18 -12.03 18.79
CA LEU A 118 2.60 -10.67 18.43
C LEU A 118 1.38 -9.79 18.15
N ASP A 119 1.44 -8.56 18.63
CA ASP A 119 0.47 -7.53 18.30
C ASP A 119 0.72 -6.90 16.91
N ASN A 120 -0.21 -6.06 16.45
CA ASN A 120 -0.10 -5.43 15.13
C ASN A 120 1.16 -4.57 15.00
N THR A 121 1.57 -3.84 16.05
CA THR A 121 2.76 -2.98 16.02
C THR A 121 4.02 -3.81 15.83
N GLN A 122 4.11 -4.95 16.53
CA GLN A 122 5.23 -5.89 16.39
C GLN A 122 5.26 -6.51 14.99
N LEU A 123 4.09 -6.90 14.44
CA LEU A 123 3.99 -7.43 13.08
C LEU A 123 4.40 -6.39 12.03
N ILE A 124 3.97 -5.14 12.18
CA ILE A 124 4.34 -4.04 11.29
C ILE A 124 5.85 -3.83 11.32
N ARG A 125 6.47 -3.79 12.50
CA ARG A 125 7.93 -3.64 12.66
C ARG A 125 8.69 -4.75 11.93
N LEU A 126 8.24 -6.00 12.01
CA LEU A 126 8.86 -7.13 11.34
C LEU A 126 8.67 -7.06 9.81
N ALA A 127 7.46 -6.76 9.36
CA ALA A 127 7.13 -6.70 7.95
C ALA A 127 7.77 -5.48 7.25
N ALA A 128 7.90 -4.33 7.93
CA ALA A 128 8.56 -3.14 7.40
C ALA A 128 10.05 -3.36 7.10
N LYS A 129 10.74 -4.22 7.87
CA LYS A 129 12.11 -4.63 7.55
C LYS A 129 12.22 -5.34 6.20
N GLY A 130 11.16 -6.01 5.75
CA GLY A 130 11.10 -6.61 4.42
C GLY A 130 11.14 -5.56 3.31
N GLU A 131 10.58 -4.38 3.51
CA GLU A 131 10.55 -3.32 2.50
C GLU A 131 11.95 -2.81 2.11
N ILE A 132 12.96 -3.00 2.96
CA ILE A 132 14.36 -2.70 2.64
C ILE A 132 14.80 -3.46 1.39
N ALA A 133 14.34 -4.71 1.20
CA ALA A 133 14.69 -5.52 0.01
C ALA A 133 14.12 -4.93 -1.30
N SER A 134 12.94 -4.32 -1.25
CA SER A 134 12.25 -3.76 -2.42
C SER A 134 12.54 -2.28 -2.63
N ALA A 135 12.48 -1.48 -1.58
CA ALA A 135 12.57 -0.02 -1.62
C ALA A 135 13.94 0.54 -1.21
N GLY A 136 14.76 -0.26 -0.50
CA GLY A 136 16.04 0.17 0.05
C GLY A 136 15.95 0.97 1.36
N TYR A 137 14.74 1.14 1.88
CA TYR A 137 14.42 1.81 3.15
C TYR A 137 13.30 1.07 3.86
N GLU A 138 13.24 1.20 5.18
CA GLU A 138 12.14 0.72 5.99
C GLU A 138 10.94 1.67 5.84
N HIS A 139 9.84 1.15 5.29
CA HIS A 139 8.58 1.88 5.13
C HIS A 139 7.48 1.14 5.89
N ALA A 140 6.77 1.86 6.74
CA ALA A 140 5.70 1.27 7.54
C ALA A 140 4.29 1.63 7.05
N ASP A 141 4.13 2.66 6.23
CA ASP A 141 2.84 3.17 5.77
C ASP A 141 1.96 2.12 5.07
N ASN A 142 2.46 1.51 3.99
CA ASN A 142 1.76 0.44 3.28
C ASN A 142 1.62 -0.82 4.12
N VAL A 143 2.67 -1.20 4.84
CA VAL A 143 2.67 -2.41 5.68
C VAL A 143 1.67 -2.28 6.83
N SER A 144 1.59 -1.11 7.46
CA SER A 144 0.63 -0.84 8.53
C SER A 144 -0.81 -0.96 8.04
N ALA A 145 -1.10 -0.37 6.88
CA ALA A 145 -2.41 -0.49 6.26
C ALA A 145 -2.71 -1.94 5.85
N ALA A 146 -1.73 -2.67 5.28
CA ALA A 146 -1.92 -4.08 4.92
C ALA A 146 -2.20 -4.98 6.14
N ILE A 147 -1.63 -4.68 7.32
CA ILE A 147 -1.85 -5.45 8.55
C ILE A 147 -3.15 -5.02 9.25
N CYS A 148 -3.35 -3.71 9.46
CA CYS A 148 -4.44 -3.21 10.28
C CYS A 148 -5.77 -3.05 9.52
N GLY A 149 -5.69 -2.83 8.20
CA GLY A 149 -6.85 -2.39 7.42
C GLY A 149 -7.21 -0.92 7.64
N ASP A 150 -8.18 -0.44 6.89
CA ASP A 150 -8.67 0.93 6.98
C ASP A 150 -7.55 1.99 6.85
N PHE A 151 -7.70 3.14 7.48
CA PHE A 151 -6.74 4.23 7.44
C PHE A 151 -5.77 4.18 8.62
N VAL A 152 -4.48 4.26 8.33
CA VAL A 152 -3.42 4.24 9.36
C VAL A 152 -2.57 5.49 9.27
N ILE A 153 -2.24 6.02 10.44
CA ILE A 153 -1.31 7.14 10.64
C ILE A 153 -0.08 6.60 11.39
N ILE A 154 1.10 6.76 10.83
CA ILE A 154 2.35 6.54 11.55
C ILE A 154 2.62 7.77 12.42
N LYS A 155 2.40 7.62 13.72
CA LYS A 155 2.62 8.71 14.70
C LYS A 155 4.10 8.89 15.01
N SER A 156 4.86 7.80 15.06
CA SER A 156 6.31 7.78 15.30
C SER A 156 6.92 6.55 14.68
N TYR A 157 8.16 6.66 14.23
CA TYR A 157 8.97 5.52 13.74
C TYR A 157 9.90 4.95 14.83
N ASN A 158 10.24 5.72 15.87
CA ASN A 158 11.14 5.27 16.91
C ASN A 158 10.73 5.82 18.30
N PRO A 159 10.03 5.04 19.14
CA PRO A 159 9.45 3.73 18.82
C PRO A 159 8.35 3.82 17.76
N LEU A 160 8.08 2.72 17.07
CA LEU A 160 6.98 2.67 16.12
C LEU A 160 5.65 2.79 16.85
N GLU A 161 4.91 3.85 16.56
CA GLU A 161 3.57 4.10 17.07
C GLU A 161 2.62 4.41 15.91
N ILE A 162 1.45 3.78 15.92
CA ILE A 162 0.43 3.97 14.89
C ILE A 162 -0.91 4.38 15.50
N VAL A 163 -1.71 5.08 14.69
CA VAL A 163 -3.13 5.30 14.94
C VAL A 163 -3.90 4.66 13.79
N ASN A 164 -4.87 3.82 14.08
CA ASN A 164 -5.74 3.21 13.08
C ASN A 164 -7.15 3.78 13.23
N LEU A 165 -7.69 4.36 12.17
CA LEU A 165 -9.02 4.93 12.11
C LEU A 165 -9.88 4.17 11.12
N LYS A 166 -11.16 3.98 11.46
CA LYS A 166 -12.14 3.42 10.54
C LYS A 166 -12.40 4.37 9.40
N SER A 167 -12.49 3.82 8.21
CA SER A 167 -12.83 4.60 7.03
C SER A 167 -14.32 4.94 7.01
N PRO A 168 -14.69 6.13 6.51
CA PRO A 168 -16.10 6.51 6.37
C PRO A 168 -16.88 5.49 5.53
N PRO A 169 -18.08 5.07 5.93
CA PRO A 169 -18.86 4.04 5.23
C PRO A 169 -19.34 4.48 3.84
N ASP A 170 -19.37 5.79 3.58
CA ASP A 170 -19.77 6.36 2.30
C ASP A 170 -18.58 6.68 1.39
N MET A 171 -17.37 6.30 1.79
CA MET A 171 -16.14 6.52 1.03
C MET A 171 -15.90 5.39 0.04
N GLU A 172 -15.76 5.75 -1.22
CA GLU A 172 -15.23 4.88 -2.28
C GLU A 172 -13.89 5.42 -2.77
N VAL A 173 -13.07 4.54 -3.31
CA VAL A 173 -11.73 4.87 -3.82
C VAL A 173 -11.66 4.44 -5.27
N CYS A 174 -11.26 5.34 -6.15
CA CYS A 174 -10.92 4.95 -7.52
C CYS A 174 -9.41 4.86 -7.66
N VAL A 175 -8.98 3.85 -8.39
CA VAL A 175 -7.58 3.62 -8.72
C VAL A 175 -7.43 3.64 -10.23
N ALA A 176 -6.44 4.37 -10.73
CA ALA A 176 -6.07 4.31 -12.15
C ALA A 176 -4.55 4.24 -12.29
N PHE A 177 -4.06 3.44 -13.23
CA PHE A 177 -2.63 3.36 -13.54
C PHE A 177 -2.39 3.10 -15.03
N PRO A 178 -1.31 3.70 -15.59
CA PRO A 178 -0.95 3.48 -16.98
C PRO A 178 -0.22 2.15 -17.16
N HIS A 179 -0.40 1.52 -18.33
CA HIS A 179 0.39 0.37 -18.74
C HIS A 179 1.75 0.85 -19.25
N MET A 180 2.70 0.96 -18.36
CA MET A 180 4.06 1.37 -18.68
C MET A 180 5.09 0.45 -18.03
N ARG A 181 6.26 0.34 -18.65
CA ARG A 181 7.36 -0.41 -18.05
C ARG A 181 7.83 0.31 -16.79
N THR A 182 7.75 -0.36 -15.65
CA THR A 182 8.23 0.18 -14.39
C THR A 182 9.75 -0.01 -14.29
N PRO A 183 10.52 1.07 -14.09
CA PRO A 183 11.97 0.94 -13.92
C PRO A 183 12.33 0.16 -12.65
N ALA A 184 13.45 -0.56 -12.68
CA ALA A 184 14.03 -1.12 -11.47
C ALA A 184 14.29 0.00 -10.44
N HIS A 185 14.09 -0.29 -9.15
CA HIS A 185 14.25 0.68 -8.06
C HIS A 185 13.41 1.96 -8.18
N LYS A 186 12.22 1.87 -8.78
CA LYS A 186 11.30 3.00 -8.98
C LYS A 186 11.07 3.81 -7.70
N THR A 187 10.82 3.16 -6.57
CA THR A 187 10.58 3.83 -5.28
C THR A 187 11.78 4.67 -4.85
N ARG A 188 13.01 4.13 -5.03
CA ARG A 188 14.25 4.89 -4.76
C ARG A 188 14.36 6.13 -5.66
N LYS A 189 14.05 6.00 -6.97
CA LYS A 189 14.03 7.11 -7.91
C LYS A 189 12.98 8.14 -7.52
N ALA A 190 11.75 7.72 -7.19
CA ALA A 190 10.69 8.63 -6.76
C ALA A 190 11.02 9.36 -5.43
N ARG A 191 11.85 8.75 -4.56
CA ARG A 191 12.33 9.41 -3.35
C ARG A 191 13.48 10.40 -3.64
N SER A 192 14.37 10.08 -4.57
CA SER A 192 15.55 10.91 -4.85
C SER A 192 15.23 12.28 -5.48
N VAL A 193 14.04 12.43 -6.07
CA VAL A 193 13.60 13.73 -6.66
C VAL A 193 12.94 14.66 -5.63
N VAL A 194 12.64 14.16 -4.43
CA VAL A 194 12.06 14.95 -3.35
C VAL A 194 13.18 15.77 -2.68
N SER A 195 13.01 17.08 -2.60
CA SER A 195 13.98 17.96 -1.94
C SER A 195 14.12 17.65 -0.45
N LYS A 196 15.35 17.70 0.05
CA LYS A 196 15.63 17.59 1.51
C LYS A 196 15.40 18.92 2.24
N LEU A 197 15.36 20.04 1.52
CA LEU A 197 15.07 21.37 2.04
C LEU A 197 13.73 21.82 1.48
N VAL A 198 12.81 22.14 2.35
CA VAL A 198 11.43 22.51 2.01
C VAL A 198 11.10 23.85 2.63
N PRO A 199 10.55 24.82 1.86
CA PRO A 199 10.04 26.07 2.42
C PRO A 199 9.01 25.83 3.52
N ILE A 200 9.10 26.57 4.61
CA ILE A 200 8.25 26.37 5.80
C ILE A 200 6.76 26.55 5.47
N GLU A 201 6.43 27.40 4.50
CA GLU A 201 5.06 27.63 4.03
C GLU A 201 4.45 26.34 3.45
N LYS A 202 5.23 25.57 2.68
CA LYS A 202 4.80 24.27 2.13
C LYS A 202 4.61 23.21 3.22
N VAL A 203 5.49 23.21 4.22
CA VAL A 203 5.35 22.33 5.39
C VAL A 203 4.06 22.66 6.16
N THR A 204 3.80 23.95 6.40
CA THR A 204 2.59 24.42 7.07
C THR A 204 1.32 24.02 6.31
N GLN A 205 1.32 24.13 4.97
CA GLN A 205 0.21 23.66 4.12
C GLN A 205 -0.04 22.16 4.28
N ASN A 206 1.02 21.34 4.21
CA ASN A 206 0.88 19.89 4.36
C ASN A 206 0.41 19.49 5.76
N ILE A 207 0.92 20.15 6.81
CA ILE A 207 0.46 19.90 8.19
C ILE A 207 -1.04 20.20 8.33
N GLY A 208 -1.51 21.33 7.81
CA GLY A 208 -2.93 21.69 7.85
C GLY A 208 -3.80 20.68 7.11
N LYS A 209 -3.39 20.26 5.91
CA LYS A 209 -4.11 19.25 5.11
C LYS A 209 -4.08 17.88 5.78
N ALA A 210 -2.94 17.45 6.33
CA ALA A 210 -2.83 16.17 7.03
C ALA A 210 -3.73 16.14 8.28
N ALA A 211 -3.76 17.23 9.06
CA ALA A 211 -4.64 17.35 10.22
C ALA A 211 -6.13 17.30 9.82
N ALA A 212 -6.51 18.04 8.76
CA ALA A 212 -7.88 18.03 8.24
C ALA A 212 -8.30 16.64 7.74
N MET A 213 -7.42 15.93 7.03
CA MET A 213 -7.66 14.55 6.58
C MET A 213 -7.89 13.61 7.75
N ALA A 214 -7.05 13.67 8.80
CA ALA A 214 -7.23 12.85 10.00
C ALA A 214 -8.59 13.12 10.69
N ILE A 215 -9.03 14.36 10.75
CA ILE A 215 -10.35 14.74 11.26
C ILE A 215 -11.44 14.17 10.35
N GLY A 216 -11.32 14.28 9.02
CA GLY A 216 -12.27 13.72 8.07
C GLY A 216 -12.49 12.22 8.26
N PHE A 217 -11.40 11.45 8.45
CA PHE A 217 -11.51 10.02 8.81
C PHE A 217 -12.17 9.80 10.18
N ALA A 218 -11.78 10.57 11.19
CA ALA A 218 -12.29 10.42 12.54
C ALA A 218 -13.78 10.78 12.67
N THR A 219 -14.27 11.72 11.87
CA THR A 219 -15.67 12.20 11.91
C THR A 219 -16.55 11.56 10.83
N GLY A 220 -15.97 10.78 9.90
CA GLY A 220 -16.69 10.18 8.79
C GLY A 220 -17.01 11.15 7.64
N ASP A 221 -16.30 12.28 7.56
CA ASP A 221 -16.50 13.31 6.53
C ASP A 221 -15.64 13.00 5.29
N VAL A 222 -16.26 12.36 4.29
CA VAL A 222 -15.62 11.96 3.03
C VAL A 222 -15.16 13.18 2.21
N ASP A 223 -15.93 14.27 2.24
CA ASP A 223 -15.58 15.47 1.48
C ASP A 223 -14.32 16.11 2.06
N LEU A 224 -14.24 16.24 3.39
CA LEU A 224 -13.06 16.77 4.07
C LEU A 224 -11.81 15.91 3.83
N VAL A 225 -11.96 14.56 3.79
CA VAL A 225 -10.85 13.67 3.39
C VAL A 225 -10.36 14.01 1.99
N GLY A 226 -11.27 14.09 1.01
CA GLY A 226 -10.92 14.37 -0.38
C GLY A 226 -10.31 15.75 -0.59
N GLU A 227 -10.91 16.81 -0.05
CA GLU A 227 -10.41 18.20 -0.12
C GLU A 227 -9.01 18.35 0.49
N SER A 228 -8.65 17.45 1.40
CA SER A 228 -7.36 17.41 2.04
C SER A 228 -6.28 16.67 1.24
N MET A 229 -6.61 16.01 0.13
CA MET A 229 -5.68 15.22 -0.70
C MET A 229 -4.73 16.05 -1.57
N SER A 230 -4.34 17.23 -1.15
CA SER A 230 -3.37 18.05 -1.86
C SER A 230 -2.03 18.08 -1.13
N ASP A 231 -0.94 17.95 -1.89
CA ASP A 231 0.43 17.93 -1.38
C ASP A 231 1.22 19.09 -2.01
N ALA A 232 1.85 19.90 -1.17
CA ALA A 232 2.67 21.03 -1.62
C ALA A 232 4.15 20.67 -1.83
N VAL A 233 4.59 19.47 -1.45
CA VAL A 233 6.00 19.09 -1.34
C VAL A 233 6.37 17.93 -2.26
N VAL A 234 5.79 16.77 -2.05
CA VAL A 234 6.24 15.52 -2.67
C VAL A 234 5.60 15.29 -4.03
N GLU A 235 4.29 15.47 -4.12
CA GLU A 235 3.55 15.25 -5.37
C GLU A 235 4.02 16.19 -6.50
N PRO A 236 4.22 17.51 -6.29
CA PRO A 236 4.78 18.37 -7.31
C PRO A 236 6.18 17.96 -7.78
N ALA A 237 7.00 17.42 -6.87
CA ALA A 237 8.33 16.91 -7.21
C ALA A 237 8.31 15.61 -8.02
N ARG A 238 7.20 14.86 -7.99
CA ARG A 238 7.02 13.54 -8.65
C ARG A 238 6.13 13.57 -9.87
N ALA A 239 5.30 14.59 -10.05
CA ALA A 239 4.28 14.66 -11.10
C ALA A 239 4.84 14.37 -12.50
N PHE A 240 6.04 14.90 -12.83
CA PHE A 240 6.71 14.66 -14.12
C PHE A 240 7.09 13.20 -14.37
N LEU A 241 7.13 12.34 -13.34
CA LEU A 241 7.39 10.91 -13.47
C LEU A 241 6.13 10.13 -13.92
N ILE A 242 4.97 10.78 -13.94
CA ILE A 242 3.67 10.18 -14.23
C ILE A 242 3.07 10.90 -15.45
N PRO A 243 3.32 10.42 -16.67
CA PRO A 243 2.71 11.02 -17.86
C PRO A 243 1.18 10.98 -17.73
N GLY A 244 0.52 12.10 -18.00
CA GLY A 244 -0.93 12.24 -17.86
C GLY A 244 -1.42 12.63 -16.47
N TYR A 245 -0.51 12.93 -15.52
CA TYR A 245 -0.86 13.30 -14.14
C TYR A 245 -1.94 14.39 -14.06
N GLU A 246 -1.74 15.52 -14.74
CA GLU A 246 -2.69 16.65 -14.70
C GLU A 246 -4.04 16.28 -15.32
N GLN A 247 -4.04 15.59 -16.46
CA GLN A 247 -5.26 15.15 -17.14
C GLN A 247 -6.09 14.19 -16.28
N VAL A 248 -5.42 13.25 -15.60
CA VAL A 248 -6.09 12.31 -14.68
C VAL A 248 -6.72 13.07 -13.53
N LYS A 249 -5.99 14.01 -12.94
CA LYS A 249 -6.47 14.81 -11.80
C LYS A 249 -7.67 15.67 -12.18
N GLU A 250 -7.56 16.43 -13.28
CA GLU A 250 -8.66 17.25 -13.77
C GLU A 250 -9.90 16.44 -14.13
N ASN A 251 -9.73 15.33 -14.86
CA ASN A 251 -10.83 14.48 -15.28
C ASN A 251 -11.55 13.86 -14.09
N ALA A 252 -10.82 13.39 -13.08
CA ALA A 252 -11.40 12.82 -11.86
C ALA A 252 -12.23 13.87 -11.09
N LEU A 253 -11.68 15.07 -10.89
CA LEU A 253 -12.37 16.15 -10.18
C LEU A 253 -13.65 16.59 -10.94
N ARG A 254 -13.58 16.74 -12.27
CA ARG A 254 -14.75 17.06 -13.10
C ARG A 254 -15.83 15.96 -13.05
N ALA A 255 -15.43 14.69 -12.85
CA ALA A 255 -16.34 13.56 -12.73
C ALA A 255 -16.94 13.41 -11.32
N GLY A 256 -16.56 14.27 -10.36
CA GLY A 256 -17.10 14.31 -9.01
C GLY A 256 -16.25 13.66 -7.93
N ALA A 257 -14.95 13.42 -8.17
CA ALA A 257 -14.03 13.04 -7.11
C ALA A 257 -13.91 14.17 -6.08
N CYS A 258 -13.89 13.83 -4.80
CA CYS A 258 -13.65 14.78 -3.70
C CYS A 258 -12.18 15.21 -3.65
N GLY A 259 -11.27 14.34 -4.10
CA GLY A 259 -9.84 14.60 -4.14
C GLY A 259 -9.07 13.54 -4.92
N VAL A 260 -7.86 13.88 -5.34
CA VAL A 260 -6.99 13.03 -6.16
C VAL A 260 -5.55 13.15 -5.68
N ALA A 261 -4.84 12.03 -5.60
CA ALA A 261 -3.43 11.99 -5.23
C ALA A 261 -2.68 10.85 -5.94
N VAL A 262 -1.36 10.91 -5.90
CA VAL A 262 -0.50 9.80 -6.32
C VAL A 262 -0.53 8.70 -5.26
N SER A 263 -0.70 7.46 -5.67
CA SER A 263 -0.64 6.29 -4.79
C SER A 263 0.81 5.90 -4.49
N GLY A 264 1.27 6.12 -3.27
CA GLY A 264 2.63 5.81 -2.85
C GLY A 264 3.69 6.50 -3.73
N ALA A 265 4.51 5.70 -4.43
CA ALA A 265 5.51 6.18 -5.37
C ALA A 265 4.99 6.24 -6.83
N GLY A 266 3.70 6.10 -7.08
CA GLY A 266 3.09 6.03 -8.40
C GLY A 266 3.45 4.74 -9.18
N PRO A 267 3.20 4.65 -10.50
CA PRO A 267 2.47 5.65 -11.29
C PRO A 267 0.95 5.62 -11.08
N ALA A 268 0.42 4.72 -10.23
CA ALA A 268 -1.00 4.75 -9.92
C ALA A 268 -1.39 6.07 -9.26
N MET A 269 -2.56 6.55 -9.63
CA MET A 269 -3.26 7.65 -8.98
C MET A 269 -4.52 7.13 -8.32
N ILE A 270 -4.89 7.72 -7.21
CA ILE A 270 -6.11 7.41 -6.48
C ILE A 270 -7.00 8.65 -6.38
N SER A 271 -8.29 8.43 -6.29
CA SER A 271 -9.23 9.46 -5.89
C SER A 271 -10.18 8.95 -4.81
N VAL A 272 -10.66 9.86 -3.99
CA VAL A 272 -11.73 9.62 -3.01
C VAL A 272 -13.03 10.12 -3.58
N VAL A 273 -14.09 9.32 -3.45
CA VAL A 273 -15.43 9.61 -3.93
C VAL A 273 -16.43 9.44 -2.78
N ASN A 274 -17.27 10.44 -2.59
CA ASN A 274 -18.43 10.34 -1.71
C ASN A 274 -19.57 9.70 -2.51
N LYS A 275 -19.90 8.42 -2.22
CA LYS A 275 -20.92 7.67 -2.97
C LYS A 275 -22.32 8.29 -2.92
N LYS A 276 -22.56 9.25 -1.99
CA LYS A 276 -23.83 10.03 -1.95
C LYS A 276 -23.87 11.15 -2.97
N LYS A 277 -22.71 11.54 -3.53
CA LYS A 277 -22.59 12.70 -4.42
C LYS A 277 -22.18 12.34 -5.84
N ALA A 278 -21.41 11.28 -6.01
CA ALA A 278 -20.89 10.87 -7.31
C ALA A 278 -20.80 9.34 -7.45
N ASP A 279 -20.71 8.89 -8.70
CA ASP A 279 -20.56 7.49 -9.09
C ASP A 279 -19.06 7.19 -9.30
N ALA A 280 -18.50 6.36 -8.44
CA ALA A 280 -17.08 5.99 -8.48
C ALA A 280 -16.68 5.30 -9.80
N SER A 281 -17.58 4.58 -10.46
CA SER A 281 -17.27 3.95 -11.75
C SER A 281 -17.08 4.98 -12.87
N LYS A 282 -17.84 6.09 -12.83
CA LYS A 282 -17.65 7.22 -13.75
C LYS A 282 -16.34 7.95 -13.46
N VAL A 283 -16.02 8.17 -12.19
CA VAL A 283 -14.73 8.77 -11.78
C VAL A 283 -13.56 7.92 -12.23
N ALA A 284 -13.61 6.60 -12.00
CA ALA A 284 -12.56 5.67 -12.45
C ALA A 284 -12.39 5.72 -13.99
N SER A 285 -13.50 5.72 -14.73
CA SER A 285 -13.48 5.84 -16.19
C SER A 285 -12.87 7.17 -16.65
N ALA A 286 -13.17 8.27 -15.97
CA ALA A 286 -12.60 9.59 -16.25
C ALA A 286 -11.10 9.65 -15.97
N MET A 287 -10.63 9.00 -14.88
CA MET A 287 -9.21 8.86 -14.58
C MET A 287 -8.47 8.06 -15.67
N LYS A 288 -9.07 6.95 -16.15
CA LYS A 288 -8.53 6.16 -17.25
C LYS A 288 -8.40 7.02 -18.51
N ALA A 289 -9.44 7.75 -18.88
CA ALA A 289 -9.42 8.64 -20.04
C ALA A 289 -8.33 9.72 -19.92
N GLY A 290 -7.98 10.17 -18.71
CA GLY A 290 -6.87 11.08 -18.46
C GLY A 290 -5.51 10.50 -18.87
N PHE A 291 -5.24 9.24 -18.56
CA PHE A 291 -4.03 8.55 -19.06
C PHE A 291 -4.08 8.29 -20.57
N GLU A 292 -5.26 7.92 -21.10
CA GLU A 292 -5.43 7.65 -22.53
C GLU A 292 -5.23 8.91 -23.36
N SER A 293 -5.63 10.09 -22.88
CA SER A 293 -5.37 11.36 -23.56
C SER A 293 -3.89 11.74 -23.60
N ALA A 294 -3.08 11.19 -22.69
CA ALA A 294 -1.62 11.29 -22.72
C ALA A 294 -0.95 10.19 -23.58
N GLY A 295 -1.72 9.44 -24.37
CA GLY A 295 -1.23 8.39 -25.28
C GLY A 295 -0.90 7.06 -24.60
N LEU A 296 -1.37 6.82 -23.39
CA LEU A 296 -1.09 5.60 -22.62
C LEU A 296 -2.33 4.71 -22.53
N LYS A 297 -2.16 3.40 -22.73
CA LYS A 297 -3.17 2.43 -22.27
C LYS A 297 -3.21 2.46 -20.75
N ALA A 298 -4.39 2.33 -20.15
CA ALA A 298 -4.56 2.38 -18.70
C ALA A 298 -5.61 1.40 -18.21
N THR A 299 -5.48 1.00 -16.95
CA THR A 299 -6.51 0.31 -16.18
C THR A 299 -7.03 1.24 -15.10
N ALA A 300 -8.33 1.24 -14.89
CA ALA A 300 -8.95 1.89 -13.75
C ALA A 300 -10.09 1.05 -13.19
N PHE A 301 -10.33 1.17 -11.89
CA PHE A 301 -11.42 0.50 -11.19
C PHE A 301 -11.81 1.29 -9.94
N ALA A 302 -13.04 1.07 -9.49
CA ALA A 302 -13.51 1.53 -8.20
C ALA A 302 -13.38 0.40 -7.17
N THR A 303 -13.05 0.77 -5.94
CA THR A 303 -12.94 -0.11 -4.77
C THR A 303 -13.37 0.67 -3.52
N ARG A 304 -13.14 0.09 -2.35
CA ARG A 304 -13.41 0.72 -1.05
C ARG A 304 -12.21 0.58 -0.14
N PRO A 305 -12.16 1.32 0.98
CA PRO A 305 -11.28 0.98 2.07
C PRO A 305 -11.51 -0.48 2.51
N GLY A 306 -10.42 -1.19 2.77
CA GLY A 306 -10.45 -2.63 3.02
C GLY A 306 -10.01 -3.02 4.42
N LYS A 307 -10.29 -4.26 4.77
CA LYS A 307 -9.74 -4.89 5.97
C LYS A 307 -8.25 -5.19 5.74
N GLY A 308 -7.50 -5.31 6.85
CA GLY A 308 -6.13 -5.81 6.80
C GLY A 308 -6.05 -7.30 6.43
N VAL A 309 -4.83 -7.83 6.48
CA VAL A 309 -4.57 -9.24 6.27
C VAL A 309 -5.53 -10.12 7.07
N SER A 310 -6.11 -11.12 6.44
CA SER A 310 -7.09 -11.99 7.05
C SER A 310 -6.89 -13.46 6.68
N LEU A 311 -7.30 -14.32 7.60
CA LEU A 311 -7.23 -15.77 7.46
C LEU A 311 -8.22 -16.24 6.39
N LEU A 312 -7.78 -17.07 5.46
CA LEU A 312 -8.61 -17.84 4.54
C LEU A 312 -8.72 -19.29 4.99
N GLU A 313 -7.58 -19.93 5.29
CA GLU A 313 -7.52 -21.35 5.62
C GLU A 313 -6.41 -21.61 6.64
N LEU A 314 -6.60 -22.61 7.50
CA LEU A 314 -5.66 -23.03 8.54
C LEU A 314 -5.66 -24.56 8.67
N GLU A 315 -4.51 -25.21 8.47
CA GLU A 315 -4.32 -26.67 8.50
C GLU A 315 -3.20 -27.11 9.47
#